data_9c923d7fcfef49a4db1314f96816b5d8
#
_entry.id   9c923d7fcfef49a4db1314f96816b5d8
#
_cell.length_a   1.000
_cell.length_b   1.000
_cell.length_c   1.000
_cell.angle_alpha   90.00
_cell.angle_beta   90.00
_cell.angle_gamma   90.00
#
_symmetry.space_group_name_H-M   'P 1'
#
loop_
_entity.id
_entity.type
_entity.pdbx_description
1 polymer ?
#
loop_
_entity_poly.entity_id
_entity_poly.type
_entity_poly.pdbx_seq_one_letter_code
_entity_poly.pdbx_strand_id
1 'polypeptide(L)'
;LAVSANNKGGSSKKVEGKCIAPLFESARDSNVPRNKWGREILPSCMYSTIMDVHERYDAPRIFITENGHGAYEQPDADGMIHDDDRIELLGQFIEHMMRAKRDGARVEGYYLWSTMDLYSWINGYEKRYGLVHIDFENNLERTPKKSWYWYRDLISKYQEQEGCLLYTSPSP
;
A
#
# COMPACT_ATOMS: atom_id res chain seq x y z
N LEU A 1 -10.57 -1.05 -7.00
CA LEU A 1 -10.66 -0.17 -5.84
C LEU A 1 -9.26 0.18 -5.33
N ALA A 2 -8.91 1.45 -5.30
CA ALA A 2 -7.70 1.93 -4.64
C ALA A 2 -8.06 2.33 -3.21
N VAL A 3 -7.39 1.75 -2.22
CA VAL A 3 -7.69 2.00 -0.82
C VAL A 3 -6.58 2.84 -0.20
N SER A 4 -6.94 4.00 0.32
CA SER A 4 -6.04 4.91 1.01
C SER A 4 -6.72 5.52 2.23
N ALA A 5 -6.01 5.56 3.34
CA ALA A 5 -6.49 6.18 4.56
C ALA A 5 -6.48 7.71 4.52
N ASN A 6 -5.97 8.32 3.48
CA ASN A 6 -5.84 9.76 3.42
C ASN A 6 -6.47 10.35 2.17
N ASN A 7 -7.47 11.17 2.38
CA ASN A 7 -8.23 11.83 1.32
C ASN A 7 -7.73 13.22 0.98
N LYS A 8 -6.67 13.71 1.59
CA LYS A 8 -6.29 15.11 1.47
C LYS A 8 -5.06 15.31 0.65
N GLY A 9 -5.33 15.50 -0.63
CA GLY A 9 -4.36 15.86 -1.64
C GLY A 9 -3.24 14.83 -1.68
N GLY A 10 -3.19 14.00 -2.65
CA GLY A 10 -2.21 12.92 -2.82
C GLY A 10 -0.74 13.32 -2.72
N SER A 11 -0.47 14.52 -2.27
CA SER A 11 0.86 15.06 -2.06
C SER A 11 1.49 14.48 -0.80
N SER A 12 2.65 13.92 -0.95
CA SER A 12 3.54 13.55 0.13
C SER A 12 4.24 14.74 0.79
N LYS A 13 4.15 15.93 0.23
CA LYS A 13 4.62 17.13 0.92
C LYS A 13 3.73 17.39 2.13
N LYS A 14 4.32 17.83 3.25
CA LYS A 14 3.58 18.30 4.43
C LYS A 14 2.52 19.29 3.96
N VAL A 15 1.30 18.82 3.81
CA VAL A 15 0.18 19.68 3.51
C VAL A 15 -0.39 20.12 4.83
N GLU A 16 -0.08 21.32 5.24
CA GLU A 16 -0.92 22.04 6.18
C GLU A 16 -2.33 22.05 5.60
N GLY A 17 -3.31 21.74 6.43
CA GLY A 17 -4.68 21.60 5.99
C GLY A 17 -5.10 22.82 5.16
N LYS A 18 -5.52 22.61 3.91
CA LYS A 18 -6.07 23.68 3.10
C LYS A 18 -7.46 24.02 3.64
N CYS A 19 -7.59 25.25 4.12
CA CYS A 19 -8.88 25.85 4.35
C CYS A 19 -9.31 26.58 3.07
N ILE A 20 -10.47 26.24 2.53
CA ILE A 20 -11.15 27.02 1.49
C ILE A 20 -12.40 27.61 2.15
N ALA A 21 -12.18 28.69 2.90
CA ALA A 21 -13.28 29.39 3.55
C ALA A 21 -14.20 30.04 2.49
N PRO A 22 -15.54 29.99 2.66
CA PRO A 22 -16.28 29.35 3.75
C PRO A 22 -16.70 27.89 3.48
N LEU A 23 -16.12 27.23 2.47
CA LEU A 23 -16.64 25.97 1.94
C LEU A 23 -16.26 24.76 2.80
N PHE A 24 -14.98 24.61 3.16
CA PHE A 24 -14.52 23.51 4.01
C PHE A 24 -13.17 23.80 4.66
N GLU A 25 -12.96 23.21 5.81
CA GLU A 25 -11.68 23.07 6.46
C GLU A 25 -11.32 21.57 6.56
N SER A 26 -10.08 21.26 6.25
CA SER A 26 -9.66 19.87 6.35
C SER A 26 -9.33 19.50 7.80
N ALA A 27 -10.17 18.68 8.43
CA ALA A 27 -9.89 18.13 9.74
C ALA A 27 -8.89 16.96 9.66
N ARG A 28 -8.06 16.82 10.69
CA ARG A 28 -7.13 15.69 10.88
C ARG A 28 -7.33 15.11 12.26
N ASP A 29 -7.42 13.80 12.35
CA ASP A 29 -7.46 13.14 13.65
C ASP A 29 -6.04 13.09 14.22
N SER A 30 -5.86 13.69 15.39
CA SER A 30 -4.57 13.71 16.08
C SER A 30 -4.19 12.35 16.65
N ASN A 31 -5.14 11.44 16.82
CA ASN A 31 -4.93 10.10 17.39
C ASN A 31 -4.53 9.07 16.34
N VAL A 32 -4.64 9.40 15.04
CA VAL A 32 -4.22 8.50 13.96
C VAL A 32 -2.73 8.68 13.68
N PRO A 33 -1.92 7.60 13.74
CA PRO A 33 -0.51 7.63 13.39
C PRO A 33 -0.29 8.14 11.96
N ARG A 34 0.86 8.76 11.73
CA ARG A 34 1.22 9.30 10.41
C ARG A 34 2.61 8.86 9.99
N ASN A 35 2.76 8.66 8.70
CA ASN A 35 4.07 8.44 8.12
C ASN A 35 4.87 9.76 8.00
N LYS A 36 6.13 9.66 7.55
CA LYS A 36 7.04 10.82 7.39
C LYS A 36 6.52 11.92 6.46
N TRP A 37 5.54 11.61 5.60
CA TRP A 37 4.87 12.58 4.72
C TRP A 37 3.57 13.15 5.31
N GLY A 38 3.26 12.82 6.56
CA GLY A 38 2.05 13.29 7.23
C GLY A 38 0.76 12.60 6.77
N ARG A 39 0.86 11.50 6.03
CA ARG A 39 -0.30 10.65 5.71
C ARG A 39 -0.70 9.81 6.90
N GLU A 40 -1.98 9.75 7.16
CA GLU A 40 -2.55 8.90 8.19
C GLU A 40 -2.33 7.42 7.85
N ILE A 41 -1.95 6.65 8.87
CA ILE A 41 -1.79 5.20 8.80
C ILE A 41 -2.99 4.58 9.49
N LEU A 42 -3.95 4.10 8.70
CA LEU A 42 -5.19 3.52 9.20
C LEU A 42 -5.54 2.24 8.41
N PRO A 43 -4.87 1.11 8.68
CA PRO A 43 -5.09 -0.14 7.94
C PRO A 43 -6.52 -0.67 8.03
N SER A 44 -7.24 -0.38 9.12
CA SER A 44 -8.65 -0.76 9.28
C SER A 44 -9.58 -0.16 8.21
N CYS A 45 -9.16 0.91 7.52
CA CYS A 45 -9.93 1.48 6.42
C CYS A 45 -10.10 0.48 5.26
N MET A 46 -9.17 -0.47 5.09
CA MET A 46 -9.30 -1.55 4.12
C MET A 46 -10.57 -2.37 4.35
N TYR A 47 -10.76 -2.83 5.58
CA TYR A 47 -11.95 -3.57 5.98
C TYR A 47 -13.23 -2.76 5.77
N SER A 48 -13.27 -1.55 6.33
CA SER A 48 -14.47 -0.70 6.29
C SER A 48 -14.86 -0.34 4.85
N THR A 49 -13.89 -0.03 3.99
CA THR A 49 -14.16 0.31 2.59
C THR A 49 -14.67 -0.91 1.80
N ILE A 50 -14.08 -2.09 2.02
CA ILE A 50 -14.52 -3.32 1.36
C ILE A 50 -15.96 -3.66 1.78
N MET A 51 -16.26 -3.60 3.07
CA MET A 51 -17.61 -3.90 3.57
C MET A 51 -18.64 -2.87 3.12
N ASP A 52 -18.29 -1.59 3.08
CA ASP A 52 -19.17 -0.54 2.55
C ASP A 52 -19.52 -0.77 1.07
N VAL A 53 -18.54 -1.19 0.26
CA VAL A 53 -18.81 -1.57 -1.14
C VAL A 53 -19.63 -2.84 -1.23
N HIS A 54 -19.34 -3.85 -0.42
CA HIS A 54 -20.08 -5.10 -0.37
C HIS A 54 -21.57 -4.87 -0.06
N GLU A 55 -21.86 -4.06 0.96
CA GLU A 55 -23.22 -3.77 1.40
C GLU A 55 -23.99 -2.87 0.43
N ARG A 56 -23.33 -1.85 -0.13
CA ARG A 56 -24.01 -0.87 -1.00
C ARG A 56 -24.30 -1.36 -2.41
N TYR A 57 -23.52 -2.31 -2.93
CA TYR A 57 -23.57 -2.71 -4.33
C TYR A 57 -23.92 -4.19 -4.53
N ASP A 58 -24.65 -4.78 -3.61
CA ASP A 58 -25.15 -6.16 -3.70
C ASP A 58 -24.00 -7.19 -3.89
N ALA A 59 -23.06 -7.16 -2.96
CA ALA A 59 -21.93 -8.10 -2.89
C ALA A 59 -21.15 -8.29 -4.21
N PRO A 60 -20.63 -7.21 -4.83
CA PRO A 60 -19.90 -7.31 -6.09
C PRO A 60 -18.57 -8.04 -5.93
N ARG A 61 -17.98 -8.46 -7.04
CA ARG A 61 -16.58 -8.89 -7.07
C ARG A 61 -15.67 -7.67 -6.84
N ILE A 62 -14.73 -7.78 -5.92
CA ILE A 62 -13.86 -6.69 -5.52
C ILE A 62 -12.42 -7.04 -5.83
N PHE A 63 -11.71 -6.12 -6.51
CA PHE A 63 -10.27 -6.16 -6.72
C PHE A 63 -9.65 -4.94 -6.08
N ILE A 64 -8.68 -5.15 -5.19
CA ILE A 64 -7.84 -4.09 -4.67
C ILE A 64 -6.74 -3.84 -5.70
N THR A 65 -6.92 -2.83 -6.51
CA THR A 65 -6.05 -2.55 -7.68
C THR A 65 -4.76 -1.87 -7.30
N GLU A 66 -4.72 -1.26 -6.12
CA GLU A 66 -3.57 -0.48 -5.67
C GLU A 66 -3.57 -0.35 -4.14
N ASN A 67 -2.54 -0.85 -3.49
CA ASN A 67 -2.26 -0.59 -2.09
C ASN A 67 -0.76 -0.67 -1.84
N GLY A 68 -0.19 0.26 -1.09
CA GLY A 68 1.25 0.27 -0.86
C GLY A 68 1.71 1.34 0.12
N HIS A 69 2.99 1.30 0.39
CA HIS A 69 3.68 2.23 1.28
C HIS A 69 4.94 2.79 0.61
N GLY A 70 5.05 4.09 0.56
CA GLY A 70 6.26 4.76 0.10
C GLY A 70 7.12 5.20 1.29
N ALA A 71 8.42 4.92 1.24
CA ALA A 71 9.37 5.22 2.29
C ALA A 71 10.65 5.91 1.75
N TYR A 72 11.43 6.51 2.64
CA TYR A 72 12.83 6.84 2.39
C TYR A 72 13.66 5.61 2.72
N GLU A 73 14.37 5.09 1.74
CA GLU A 73 15.10 3.85 1.87
C GLU A 73 16.48 3.98 1.26
N GLN A 74 17.45 3.37 1.88
CA GLN A 74 18.81 3.25 1.40
C GLN A 74 19.31 1.82 1.71
N PRO A 75 20.17 1.26 0.87
CA PRO A 75 20.82 0.00 1.19
C PRO A 75 21.64 0.10 2.47
N ASP A 76 21.57 -0.91 3.32
CA ASP A 76 22.43 -1.06 4.48
C ASP A 76 23.84 -1.56 4.09
N ALA A 77 24.70 -1.75 5.08
CA ALA A 77 26.09 -2.16 4.86
C ALA A 77 26.25 -3.54 4.17
N ASP A 78 25.22 -4.37 4.25
CA ASP A 78 25.11 -5.67 3.58
C ASP A 78 24.54 -5.58 2.14
N GLY A 79 24.19 -4.36 1.70
CA GLY A 79 23.56 -4.10 0.40
C GLY A 79 22.05 -4.41 0.37
N MET A 80 21.46 -4.84 1.48
CA MET A 80 20.02 -5.12 1.61
C MET A 80 19.25 -3.87 2.03
N ILE A 81 18.00 -3.78 1.62
CA ILE A 81 17.06 -2.79 2.15
C ILE A 81 16.09 -3.49 3.10
N HIS A 82 16.25 -3.16 4.39
CA HIS A 82 15.45 -3.67 5.50
C HIS A 82 14.23 -2.78 5.70
N ASP A 83 13.20 -2.99 4.89
CA ASP A 83 11.96 -2.22 4.88
C ASP A 83 10.86 -2.87 5.75
N ASP A 84 11.18 -3.11 7.02
CA ASP A 84 10.29 -3.77 8.00
C ASP A 84 9.00 -3.00 8.23
N ASP A 85 9.03 -1.69 8.21
CA ASP A 85 7.85 -0.82 8.30
C ASP A 85 6.87 -1.04 7.13
N ARG A 86 7.38 -1.31 5.93
CA ARG A 86 6.57 -1.70 4.78
C ARG A 86 5.92 -3.06 5.02
N ILE A 87 6.68 -4.05 5.49
CA ILE A 87 6.19 -5.39 5.79
C ILE A 87 5.05 -5.33 6.81
N GLU A 88 5.29 -4.61 7.91
CA GLU A 88 4.29 -4.45 8.96
C GLU A 88 3.00 -3.83 8.44
N LEU A 89 3.11 -2.70 7.74
CA LEU A 89 1.95 -1.98 7.24
C LEU A 89 1.16 -2.76 6.20
N LEU A 90 1.84 -3.39 5.24
CA LEU A 90 1.19 -4.24 4.23
C LEU A 90 0.52 -5.45 4.87
N GLY A 91 1.17 -6.06 5.88
CA GLY A 91 0.59 -7.16 6.64
C GLY A 91 -0.73 -6.77 7.29
N GLN A 92 -0.78 -5.60 7.93
CA GLN A 92 -2.01 -5.08 8.54
C GLN A 92 -3.12 -4.82 7.51
N PHE A 93 -2.81 -4.25 6.35
CA PHE A 93 -3.80 -4.05 5.29
C PHE A 93 -4.35 -5.38 4.77
N ILE A 94 -3.48 -6.36 4.53
CA ILE A 94 -3.87 -7.69 4.05
C ILE A 94 -4.72 -8.41 5.11
N GLU A 95 -4.39 -8.31 6.39
CA GLU A 95 -5.18 -8.87 7.48
C GLU A 95 -6.61 -8.33 7.49
N HIS A 96 -6.77 -7.00 7.39
CA HIS A 96 -8.07 -6.35 7.31
C HIS A 96 -8.85 -6.74 6.04
N MET A 97 -8.20 -6.88 4.91
CA MET A 97 -8.79 -7.40 3.68
C MET A 97 -9.29 -8.85 3.86
N MET A 98 -8.45 -9.71 4.44
CA MET A 98 -8.80 -11.11 4.69
C MET A 98 -9.93 -11.25 5.71
N ARG A 99 -10.02 -10.34 6.68
CA ARG A 99 -11.16 -10.26 7.58
C ARG A 99 -12.45 -9.95 6.81
N ALA A 100 -12.45 -8.95 5.94
CA ALA A 100 -13.62 -8.62 5.11
C ALA A 100 -14.04 -9.82 4.23
N LYS A 101 -13.07 -10.56 3.68
CA LYS A 101 -13.35 -11.79 2.91
C LYS A 101 -14.02 -12.86 3.77
N ARG A 102 -13.57 -13.07 5.02
CA ARG A 102 -14.21 -14.00 5.97
C ARG A 102 -15.63 -13.56 6.34
N ASP A 103 -15.87 -12.25 6.40
CA ASP A 103 -17.17 -11.65 6.71
C ASP A 103 -18.12 -11.59 5.49
N GLY A 104 -17.73 -12.20 4.35
CA GLY A 104 -18.58 -12.45 3.18
C GLY A 104 -18.27 -11.59 1.96
N ALA A 105 -17.35 -10.64 2.04
CA ALA A 105 -17.00 -9.83 0.88
C ALA A 105 -16.25 -10.65 -0.19
N ARG A 106 -16.62 -10.48 -1.46
CA ARG A 106 -16.04 -11.21 -2.59
C ARG A 106 -14.76 -10.55 -3.10
N VAL A 107 -13.70 -10.56 -2.25
CA VAL A 107 -12.39 -10.06 -2.66
C VAL A 107 -11.68 -11.15 -3.46
N GLU A 108 -11.38 -10.86 -4.73
CA GLU A 108 -10.81 -11.80 -5.69
C GLU A 108 -9.38 -11.45 -6.11
N GLY A 109 -8.90 -10.25 -5.81
CA GLY A 109 -7.55 -9.85 -6.15
C GLY A 109 -7.02 -8.72 -5.28
N TYR A 110 -5.70 -8.75 -5.06
CA TYR A 110 -4.96 -7.72 -4.36
C TYR A 110 -3.67 -7.42 -5.13
N TYR A 111 -3.50 -6.18 -5.51
CA TYR A 111 -2.35 -5.70 -6.25
C TYR A 111 -1.61 -4.64 -5.44
N LEU A 112 -0.33 -4.86 -5.34
CA LEU A 112 0.54 -4.01 -4.57
C LEU A 112 1.10 -2.85 -5.42
N TRP A 113 1.10 -1.64 -4.88
CA TRP A 113 1.80 -0.51 -5.44
C TRP A 113 3.11 -0.27 -4.68
N SER A 114 4.27 -0.65 -5.25
CA SER A 114 4.47 -1.20 -6.57
C SER A 114 5.49 -2.34 -6.53
N THR A 115 5.65 -3.06 -7.62
CA THR A 115 6.66 -4.12 -7.71
C THR A 115 8.07 -3.57 -7.66
N MET A 116 8.34 -2.46 -8.33
CA MET A 116 9.67 -1.80 -8.40
C MET A 116 9.55 -0.34 -8.00
N ASP A 117 10.65 0.23 -7.52
CA ASP A 117 10.75 1.67 -7.34
C ASP A 117 10.53 2.38 -8.67
N LEU A 118 9.86 3.53 -8.62
CA LEU A 118 9.42 4.26 -9.79
C LEU A 118 9.55 5.77 -9.62
N TYR A 119 9.43 6.49 -10.71
CA TYR A 119 9.26 7.93 -10.69
C TYR A 119 7.84 8.29 -10.25
N SER A 120 7.73 8.99 -9.13
CA SER A 120 6.44 9.52 -8.67
C SER A 120 6.22 10.92 -9.25
N TRP A 121 5.07 11.18 -9.85
CA TRP A 121 4.72 12.48 -10.43
C TRP A 121 4.84 13.65 -9.44
N ILE A 122 4.68 13.37 -8.16
CA ILE A 122 4.68 14.38 -7.10
C ILE A 122 6.03 14.42 -6.37
N ASN A 123 6.70 13.27 -6.21
CA ASN A 123 7.86 13.10 -5.34
C ASN A 123 9.15 12.77 -6.08
N GLY A 124 9.09 12.66 -7.41
CA GLY A 124 10.26 12.23 -8.19
C GLY A 124 10.73 10.85 -7.78
N TYR A 125 12.03 10.68 -7.63
CA TYR A 125 12.68 9.43 -7.20
C TYR A 125 12.88 9.30 -5.69
N GLU A 126 12.53 10.31 -4.93
CA GLU A 126 12.83 10.41 -3.49
C GLU A 126 12.06 9.37 -2.65
N LYS A 127 10.81 9.13 -3.04
CA LYS A 127 9.91 8.23 -2.34
C LYS A 127 9.87 6.87 -3.00
N ARG A 128 10.35 5.87 -2.28
CA ARG A 128 10.47 4.50 -2.74
C ARG A 128 9.20 3.71 -2.44
N TYR A 129 8.57 3.13 -3.45
CA TYR A 129 7.30 2.39 -3.34
C TYR A 129 7.45 0.90 -3.60
N GLY A 130 8.53 0.51 -4.28
CA GLY A 130 8.72 -0.85 -4.77
C GLY A 130 9.06 -1.87 -3.70
N LEU A 131 8.80 -3.13 -4.00
CA LEU A 131 9.40 -4.28 -3.34
C LEU A 131 10.83 -4.54 -3.85
N VAL A 132 11.13 -4.02 -5.04
CA VAL A 132 12.48 -4.07 -5.65
C VAL A 132 13.02 -2.65 -5.70
N HIS A 133 14.19 -2.47 -5.11
CA HIS A 133 14.95 -1.22 -5.20
C HIS A 133 15.51 -1.04 -6.60
N ILE A 134 15.42 0.17 -7.13
CA ILE A 134 16.07 0.59 -8.37
C ILE A 134 17.11 1.64 -8.03
N ASP A 135 18.36 1.35 -8.36
CA ASP A 135 19.43 2.33 -8.29
C ASP A 135 19.38 3.20 -9.56
N PHE A 136 18.75 4.36 -9.44
CA PHE A 136 18.57 5.27 -10.57
C PHE A 136 19.86 5.96 -11.02
N GLU A 137 20.92 5.89 -10.23
CA GLU A 137 22.22 6.49 -10.53
C GLU A 137 23.19 5.49 -11.14
N ASN A 138 23.02 4.18 -10.86
CA ASN A 138 23.90 3.09 -11.32
C ASN A 138 23.15 2.15 -12.27
N ASN A 139 22.98 2.55 -13.50
CA ASN A 139 22.47 1.71 -14.60
C ASN A 139 21.14 0.98 -14.29
N LEU A 140 20.32 1.52 -13.39
CA LEU A 140 19.03 0.95 -12.98
C LEU A 140 19.18 -0.46 -12.39
N GLU A 141 20.22 -0.71 -11.64
CA GLU A 141 20.43 -1.97 -10.95
C GLU A 141 19.23 -2.28 -10.04
N ARG A 142 18.83 -3.55 -10.00
CA ARG A 142 17.64 -4.03 -9.31
C ARG A 142 18.01 -4.91 -8.15
N THR A 143 17.63 -4.52 -6.94
CA THR A 143 17.88 -5.28 -5.72
C THR A 143 16.56 -5.58 -5.01
N PRO A 144 16.17 -6.86 -4.86
CA PRO A 144 14.99 -7.22 -4.06
C PRO A 144 15.16 -6.75 -2.62
N LYS A 145 14.14 -6.07 -2.08
CA LYS A 145 14.09 -5.65 -0.67
C LYS A 145 13.63 -6.80 0.23
N LYS A 146 13.76 -6.64 1.54
CA LYS A 146 13.25 -7.62 2.51
C LYS A 146 11.75 -7.90 2.32
N SER A 147 10.96 -6.88 2.02
CA SER A 147 9.53 -6.99 1.73
C SER A 147 9.23 -7.84 0.49
N TRP A 148 10.11 -7.91 -0.50
CA TRP A 148 9.93 -8.78 -1.67
C TRP A 148 9.91 -10.25 -1.27
N TYR A 149 10.87 -10.68 -0.45
CA TYR A 149 10.96 -12.06 0.04
C TYR A 149 9.76 -12.41 0.93
N TRP A 150 9.40 -11.51 1.83
CA TRP A 150 8.23 -11.67 2.68
C TRP A 150 6.94 -11.82 1.86
N TYR A 151 6.73 -10.98 0.85
CA TYR A 151 5.52 -11.01 0.04
C TYR A 151 5.44 -12.26 -0.84
N ARG A 152 6.56 -12.69 -1.42
CA ARG A 152 6.67 -13.97 -2.13
C ARG A 152 6.25 -15.14 -1.22
N ASP A 153 6.78 -15.19 -0.02
CA ASP A 153 6.52 -16.28 0.93
C ASP A 153 5.07 -16.25 1.43
N LEU A 154 4.50 -15.05 1.59
CA LEU A 154 3.08 -14.86 1.91
C LEU A 154 2.19 -15.44 0.81
N ILE A 155 2.45 -15.11 -0.46
CA ILE A 155 1.70 -15.64 -1.61
C ILE A 155 1.78 -17.17 -1.64
N SER A 156 2.97 -17.74 -1.51
CA SER A 156 3.17 -19.21 -1.53
C SER A 156 2.34 -19.90 -0.46
N LYS A 157 2.34 -19.39 0.77
CA LYS A 157 1.53 -19.93 1.86
C LYS A 157 0.02 -19.91 1.57
N TYR A 158 -0.47 -18.84 0.97
CA TYR A 158 -1.88 -18.75 0.62
C TYR A 158 -2.27 -19.68 -0.52
N GLN A 159 -1.40 -19.85 -1.51
CA GLN A 159 -1.63 -20.79 -2.60
C GLN A 159 -1.71 -22.24 -2.11
N GLU A 160 -0.89 -22.60 -1.15
CA GLU A 160 -0.90 -23.95 -0.53
C GLU A 160 -2.17 -24.20 0.29
N GLN A 161 -2.72 -23.17 0.96
CA GLN A 161 -3.84 -23.33 1.88
C GLN A 161 -5.22 -23.33 1.22
N GLU A 162 -5.41 -22.60 0.14
CA GLU A 162 -6.76 -22.37 -0.41
C GLU A 162 -6.91 -22.60 -1.92
N GLY A 163 -5.84 -22.89 -2.66
CA GLY A 163 -5.92 -22.91 -4.13
C GLY A 163 -6.35 -21.56 -4.71
N CYS A 164 -6.26 -20.48 -3.95
CA CYS A 164 -6.77 -19.17 -4.27
C CYS A 164 -5.68 -18.30 -4.89
N LEU A 165 -5.91 -17.92 -6.13
CA LEU A 165 -5.04 -17.08 -6.95
C LEU A 165 -4.89 -15.66 -6.38
N LEU A 166 -3.83 -15.45 -5.58
CA LEU A 166 -3.21 -14.13 -5.52
C LEU A 166 -2.31 -14.02 -6.75
N TYR A 167 -2.85 -13.46 -7.81
CA TYR A 167 -2.13 -13.30 -9.06
C TYR A 167 -1.35 -11.99 -9.03
N THR A 168 -0.03 -12.08 -8.97
CA THR A 168 0.85 -10.98 -9.36
C THR A 168 1.18 -11.16 -10.83
N SER A 169 0.48 -10.49 -11.71
CA SER A 169 0.89 -10.40 -13.10
C SER A 169 2.17 -9.56 -13.16
N PRO A 170 3.27 -10.07 -13.74
CA PRO A 170 4.33 -9.18 -14.17
C PRO A 170 3.75 -8.28 -15.25
N SER A 171 3.80 -6.98 -15.02
CA SER A 171 3.53 -6.01 -16.09
C SER A 171 4.57 -6.20 -17.18
N PRO A 172 4.19 -6.15 -18.46
CA PRO A 172 5.12 -6.28 -19.59
C PRO A 172 6.19 -5.20 -19.62
#